data_a480dd131481d427fce76543ef28a5f0
#
_entry.id   a480dd131481d427fce76543ef28a5f0
#
_cell.length_a   1.000
_cell.length_b   1.000
_cell.length_c   1.000
_cell.angle_alpha   90.00
_cell.angle_beta   90.00
_cell.angle_gamma   90.00
#
_symmetry.space_group_name_H-M   'P 1'
#
loop_
_entity.id
_entity.type
_entity.pdbx_description
1 polymer ?
#
loop_
_entity_poly.entity_id
_entity_poly.type
_entity_poly.pdbx_seq_one_letter_code
_entity_poly.pdbx_strand_id
1 'polypeptide(L)'
;MVLSDLNTYRQVIGCLMKKPLLLTEFQDIQPMDFDIKIPRFVFIIIRNMFKSGAMELTPLEVDIEMENHEAAAVTYKSERGLDFLKESYDVSKLENFEYYYKRLKKLSLLRTLKKNNYDISAYHKEDFDSLREEEEANQRFEDSSIDEILMSIESKYNQIKADFINGGKHSGNAAAGLNELVLELMKNPEIGPSLCGRFFSTACRGARLGKYYLRSAASGTGKTRLAVFDACKIAFPIHYSHKSCTFVVDKDRDGNVKPAEKTLVITTEMGKDEIQTIVLAYLSGVNESHILTGHYDIGEMDRVFYASQIVEKYQEYFYIEEISDPNLTNVESTIKRYATIEGVQYVFYDYIFSSPSLVAQFADSKLREDVVLMMLSNQLKQLAKDYNIFISSSTQVNANAMLEEGFKNESCIRGSRAIVDKADMGCIISRVDDKEYESLQGRLANAARMGVIEDGSEKPTHVIDIYKMRRGQYKNVRIWCKIDLGMGARKDLYMTRMDNEPMSENEIIDLFYDSTEEMFNWLDEYVKPEELIRKENYEF
;
A
#
# COMPACT_ATOMS: atom_id res chain seq x y z
N MET A 1 6.94 -5.33 39.00
CA MET A 1 7.51 -6.20 37.93
C MET A 1 8.80 -5.57 37.41
N VAL A 2 9.86 -6.33 37.31
CA VAL A 2 11.14 -5.86 36.71
C VAL A 2 11.01 -5.98 35.19
N LEU A 3 11.44 -4.97 34.43
CA LEU A 3 11.43 -5.01 32.95
C LEU A 3 12.46 -6.00 32.35
N SER A 4 13.17 -6.71 33.22
CA SER A 4 14.13 -7.77 32.91
C SER A 4 13.64 -9.08 33.54
N ASP A 5 13.48 -10.12 32.72
CA ASP A 5 12.99 -11.43 33.17
C ASP A 5 13.94 -12.55 32.73
N LEU A 6 14.81 -12.94 33.65
CA LEU A 6 15.81 -13.96 33.39
C LEU A 6 15.17 -15.33 33.06
N ASN A 7 13.99 -15.63 33.61
CA ASN A 7 13.28 -16.87 33.29
C ASN A 7 12.80 -16.89 31.83
N THR A 8 12.23 -15.78 31.36
CA THR A 8 11.86 -15.62 29.94
C THR A 8 13.09 -15.81 29.04
N TYR A 9 14.24 -15.24 29.40
CA TYR A 9 15.46 -15.40 28.60
C TYR A 9 15.96 -16.84 28.58
N ARG A 10 15.96 -17.55 29.72
CA ARG A 10 16.32 -18.97 29.80
C ARG A 10 15.40 -19.83 28.92
N GLN A 11 14.11 -19.60 28.97
CA GLN A 11 13.15 -20.36 28.16
C GLN A 11 13.37 -20.14 26.66
N VAL A 12 13.52 -18.89 26.22
CA VAL A 12 13.75 -18.58 24.79
C VAL A 12 15.11 -19.13 24.33
N ILE A 13 16.20 -18.86 25.06
CA ILE A 13 17.54 -19.31 24.71
C ILE A 13 17.62 -20.84 24.66
N GLY A 14 17.05 -21.52 25.68
CA GLY A 14 17.06 -22.97 25.72
C GLY A 14 16.26 -23.62 24.59
N CYS A 15 15.12 -23.03 24.22
CA CYS A 15 14.36 -23.49 23.06
C CYS A 15 15.11 -23.27 21.74
N LEU A 16 15.80 -22.13 21.61
CA LEU A 16 16.62 -21.85 20.41
C LEU A 16 17.84 -22.78 20.31
N MET A 17 18.41 -23.26 21.43
CA MET A 17 19.44 -24.33 21.39
C MET A 17 18.83 -25.64 20.90
N LYS A 18 17.70 -26.06 21.45
CA LYS A 18 17.01 -27.32 21.10
C LYS A 18 16.51 -27.35 19.66
N LYS A 19 16.02 -26.21 19.16
CA LYS A 19 15.45 -26.08 17.80
C LYS A 19 15.82 -24.72 17.20
N PRO A 20 17.06 -24.53 16.70
CA PRO A 20 17.49 -23.26 16.07
C PRO A 20 16.62 -22.83 14.90
N LEU A 21 15.92 -23.76 14.25
CA LEU A 21 14.98 -23.49 13.15
C LEU A 21 13.87 -22.51 13.54
N LEU A 22 13.55 -22.36 14.82
CA LEU A 22 12.63 -21.32 15.32
C LEU A 22 13.04 -19.90 14.89
N LEU A 23 14.33 -19.66 14.61
CA LEU A 23 14.81 -18.39 14.09
C LEU A 23 14.35 -18.08 12.67
N THR A 24 13.85 -19.06 11.90
CA THR A 24 13.23 -18.83 10.60
C THR A 24 11.77 -18.45 10.70
N GLU A 25 11.09 -18.92 11.74
CA GLU A 25 9.69 -18.61 12.02
C GLU A 25 9.55 -17.27 12.76
N PHE A 26 10.52 -16.96 13.65
CA PHE A 26 10.54 -15.78 14.53
C PHE A 26 11.76 -14.90 14.22
N GLN A 27 11.83 -14.38 13.00
CA GLN A 27 12.98 -13.63 12.47
C GLN A 27 13.19 -12.27 13.15
N ASP A 28 12.19 -11.75 13.81
CA ASP A 28 12.18 -10.45 14.47
C ASP A 28 12.82 -10.44 15.86
N ILE A 29 13.31 -11.59 16.36
CA ILE A 29 14.11 -11.63 17.60
C ILE A 29 15.46 -10.96 17.35
N GLN A 30 15.76 -9.93 18.14
CA GLN A 30 16.99 -9.15 18.03
C GLN A 30 17.82 -9.23 19.30
N PRO A 31 19.16 -9.03 19.22
CA PRO A 31 20.02 -9.01 20.42
C PRO A 31 19.57 -8.01 21.49
N MET A 32 18.94 -6.89 21.09
CA MET A 32 18.45 -5.87 22.01
C MET A 32 17.20 -6.30 22.79
N ASP A 33 16.53 -7.38 22.38
CA ASP A 33 15.42 -7.95 23.14
C ASP A 33 15.90 -8.56 24.48
N PHE A 34 17.20 -8.78 24.61
CA PHE A 34 17.86 -9.24 25.83
C PHE A 34 18.63 -8.07 26.46
N ASP A 35 18.16 -7.50 27.57
CA ASP A 35 18.82 -6.37 28.26
C ASP A 35 20.06 -6.81 29.07
N ILE A 36 20.11 -8.08 29.49
CA ILE A 36 21.26 -8.68 30.20
C ILE A 36 22.31 -9.15 29.19
N LYS A 37 23.59 -8.94 29.51
CA LYS A 37 24.69 -9.21 28.59
C LYS A 37 24.82 -10.67 28.20
N ILE A 38 24.72 -11.60 29.16
CA ILE A 38 24.90 -13.04 28.89
C ILE A 38 23.82 -13.57 27.93
N PRO A 39 22.53 -13.46 28.20
CA PRO A 39 21.51 -13.88 27.22
C PRO A 39 21.69 -13.25 25.85
N ARG A 40 22.07 -11.96 25.78
CA ARG A 40 22.34 -11.27 24.53
C ARG A 40 23.49 -11.87 23.73
N PHE A 41 24.61 -12.13 24.38
CA PHE A 41 25.79 -12.74 23.72
C PHE A 41 25.50 -14.16 23.27
N VAL A 42 24.87 -14.97 24.13
CA VAL A 42 24.45 -16.32 23.81
C VAL A 42 23.49 -16.34 22.61
N PHE A 43 22.51 -15.44 22.56
CA PHE A 43 21.63 -15.33 21.41
C PHE A 43 22.38 -15.04 20.11
N ILE A 44 23.35 -14.12 20.14
CA ILE A 44 24.18 -13.81 18.95
C ILE A 44 24.92 -15.04 18.47
N ILE A 45 25.53 -15.81 19.40
CA ILE A 45 26.27 -17.04 19.06
C ILE A 45 25.32 -18.09 18.47
N ILE A 46 24.18 -18.38 19.11
CA ILE A 46 23.20 -19.35 18.59
C ILE A 46 22.75 -18.96 17.18
N ARG A 47 22.46 -17.69 16.95
CA ARG A 47 22.05 -17.17 15.63
C ARG A 47 23.14 -17.33 14.58
N ASN A 48 24.42 -17.11 14.95
CA ASN A 48 25.55 -17.27 14.04
C ASN A 48 25.79 -18.76 13.71
N MET A 49 25.74 -19.63 14.71
CA MET A 49 25.85 -21.08 14.52
C MET A 49 24.73 -21.64 13.65
N PHE A 50 23.51 -21.17 13.86
CA PHE A 50 22.38 -21.51 12.99
C PHE A 50 22.60 -21.07 11.54
N LYS A 51 23.07 -19.85 11.31
CA LYS A 51 23.42 -19.35 9.95
C LYS A 51 24.54 -20.18 9.30
N SER A 52 25.41 -20.79 10.10
CA SER A 52 26.44 -21.71 9.64
C SER A 52 25.95 -23.15 9.44
N GLY A 53 24.66 -23.42 9.66
CA GLY A 53 24.02 -24.71 9.37
C GLY A 53 23.75 -25.61 10.57
N ALA A 54 23.92 -25.14 11.80
CA ALA A 54 23.60 -25.92 12.99
C ALA A 54 22.10 -26.08 13.18
N MET A 55 21.60 -27.32 13.31
CA MET A 55 20.18 -27.64 13.41
C MET A 55 19.74 -27.99 14.83
N GLU A 56 20.66 -28.30 15.71
CA GLU A 56 20.49 -28.52 17.15
C GLU A 56 21.80 -28.13 17.83
N LEU A 57 21.75 -27.55 19.02
CA LEU A 57 22.89 -27.03 19.75
C LEU A 57 22.84 -27.50 21.20
N THR A 58 23.93 -27.99 21.69
CA THR A 58 24.12 -28.31 23.10
C THR A 58 24.75 -27.14 23.87
N PRO A 59 24.53 -27.03 25.19
CA PRO A 59 25.20 -26.03 26.00
C PRO A 59 26.72 -25.99 25.84
N LEU A 60 27.34 -27.15 25.65
CA LEU A 60 28.81 -27.27 25.50
C LEU A 60 29.31 -26.72 24.15
N GLU A 61 28.58 -26.96 23.07
CA GLU A 61 28.93 -26.41 21.74
C GLU A 61 28.84 -24.89 21.72
N VAL A 62 27.79 -24.33 22.33
CA VAL A 62 27.63 -22.86 22.46
C VAL A 62 28.72 -22.28 23.36
N ASP A 63 29.11 -22.97 24.43
CA ASP A 63 30.17 -22.56 25.34
C ASP A 63 31.53 -22.51 24.62
N ILE A 64 31.88 -23.55 23.86
CA ILE A 64 33.12 -23.62 23.07
C ILE A 64 33.14 -22.46 22.04
N GLU A 65 32.02 -22.22 21.32
CA GLU A 65 31.99 -21.14 20.34
C GLU A 65 32.07 -19.76 21.01
N MET A 66 31.51 -19.61 22.21
CA MET A 66 31.63 -18.37 22.98
C MET A 66 33.08 -18.07 23.37
N GLU A 67 33.88 -19.10 23.68
CA GLU A 67 35.28 -18.92 24.01
C GLU A 67 36.14 -18.39 22.86
N ASN A 68 35.71 -18.59 21.61
CA ASN A 68 36.37 -18.05 20.42
C ASN A 68 36.22 -16.52 20.29
N HIS A 69 35.32 -15.90 21.09
CA HIS A 69 35.05 -14.46 21.08
C HIS A 69 35.67 -13.75 22.30
N GLU A 70 36.98 -13.42 22.25
CA GLU A 70 37.76 -12.88 23.36
C GLU A 70 37.07 -11.78 24.17
N ALA A 71 36.46 -10.80 23.51
CA ALA A 71 35.80 -9.65 24.16
C ALA A 71 34.56 -10.05 24.99
N ALA A 72 33.81 -11.05 24.55
CA ALA A 72 32.60 -11.54 25.22
C ALA A 72 32.95 -12.62 26.26
N ALA A 73 33.97 -13.45 26.00
CA ALA A 73 34.39 -14.57 26.83
C ALA A 73 34.73 -14.15 28.26
N VAL A 74 35.38 -13.01 28.46
CA VAL A 74 35.74 -12.50 29.80
C VAL A 74 34.49 -12.28 30.67
N THR A 75 33.53 -11.55 30.16
CA THR A 75 32.25 -11.27 30.87
C THR A 75 31.47 -12.56 31.05
N TYR A 76 31.39 -13.39 30.02
CA TYR A 76 30.69 -14.67 30.04
C TYR A 76 31.21 -15.60 31.13
N LYS A 77 32.54 -15.76 31.25
CA LYS A 77 33.15 -16.60 32.29
C LYS A 77 32.99 -16.04 33.70
N SER A 78 33.11 -14.70 33.86
CA SER A 78 32.98 -14.06 35.18
C SER A 78 31.55 -14.16 35.72
N GLU A 79 30.55 -14.20 34.86
CA GLU A 79 29.13 -14.26 35.23
C GLU A 79 28.55 -15.70 35.12
N ARG A 80 29.36 -16.73 35.09
CA ARG A 80 28.95 -18.15 35.03
C ARG A 80 28.07 -18.50 33.83
N GLY A 81 28.48 -18.08 32.63
CA GLY A 81 27.70 -18.25 31.40
C GLY A 81 27.36 -19.70 31.06
N LEU A 82 28.27 -20.67 31.35
CA LEU A 82 27.99 -22.10 31.16
C LEU A 82 26.85 -22.61 32.06
N ASP A 83 26.77 -22.11 33.30
CA ASP A 83 25.67 -22.48 34.20
C ASP A 83 24.34 -21.94 33.64
N PHE A 84 24.36 -20.69 33.14
CA PHE A 84 23.18 -20.12 32.47
C PHE A 84 22.75 -20.95 31.25
N LEU A 85 23.66 -21.41 30.41
CA LEU A 85 23.34 -22.26 29.25
C LEU A 85 22.72 -23.60 29.67
N LYS A 86 23.31 -24.30 30.66
CA LYS A 86 22.80 -25.57 31.17
C LYS A 86 21.41 -25.40 31.78
N GLU A 87 21.22 -24.41 32.64
CA GLU A 87 19.94 -24.12 33.23
C GLU A 87 18.90 -23.78 32.16
N SER A 88 19.25 -22.96 31.15
CA SER A 88 18.38 -22.61 30.05
C SER A 88 17.95 -23.82 29.23
N TYR A 89 18.88 -24.72 28.94
CA TYR A 89 18.61 -25.97 28.22
C TYR A 89 17.66 -26.87 29.01
N ASP A 90 17.92 -27.04 30.31
CA ASP A 90 17.19 -27.97 31.17
C ASP A 90 15.76 -27.52 31.42
N VAL A 91 15.54 -26.21 31.70
CA VAL A 91 14.22 -25.69 32.06
C VAL A 91 13.31 -25.41 30.86
N SER A 92 13.88 -25.26 29.68
CA SER A 92 13.11 -24.86 28.48
C SER A 92 12.22 -25.97 27.93
N LYS A 93 11.00 -25.60 27.52
CA LYS A 93 10.03 -26.47 26.87
C LYS A 93 9.59 -25.85 25.55
N LEU A 94 9.77 -26.58 24.45
CA LEU A 94 9.42 -26.10 23.09
C LEU A 94 7.94 -25.72 22.96
N GLU A 95 7.06 -26.42 23.66
CA GLU A 95 5.61 -26.17 23.68
C GLU A 95 5.27 -24.76 24.21
N ASN A 96 6.13 -24.20 25.06
CA ASN A 96 5.93 -22.91 25.70
C ASN A 96 6.68 -21.78 24.98
N PHE A 97 7.38 -22.06 23.86
CA PHE A 97 8.23 -21.08 23.20
C PHE A 97 7.47 -19.81 22.78
N GLU A 98 6.31 -19.96 22.15
CA GLU A 98 5.53 -18.82 21.66
C GLU A 98 5.08 -17.90 22.80
N TYR A 99 4.71 -18.46 23.95
CA TYR A 99 4.36 -17.67 25.14
C TYR A 99 5.55 -16.81 25.61
N TYR A 100 6.74 -17.43 25.77
CA TYR A 100 7.93 -16.70 26.22
C TYR A 100 8.50 -15.77 25.18
N TYR A 101 8.36 -16.09 23.90
CA TYR A 101 8.66 -15.18 22.81
C TYR A 101 7.81 -13.91 22.85
N LYS A 102 6.50 -14.04 22.94
CA LYS A 102 5.57 -12.88 23.09
C LYS A 102 5.91 -12.05 24.32
N ARG A 103 6.23 -12.71 25.44
CA ARG A 103 6.65 -12.04 26.67
C ARG A 103 7.98 -11.30 26.50
N LEU A 104 8.97 -11.90 25.84
CA LEU A 104 10.26 -11.27 25.51
C LEU A 104 10.05 -9.99 24.70
N LYS A 105 9.23 -10.04 23.66
CA LYS A 105 8.93 -8.89 22.81
C LYS A 105 8.18 -7.79 23.56
N LYS A 106 7.20 -8.12 24.41
CA LYS A 106 6.52 -7.16 25.27
C LYS A 106 7.49 -6.43 26.21
N LEU A 107 8.39 -7.16 26.87
CA LEU A 107 9.41 -6.58 27.75
C LEU A 107 10.36 -5.67 26.98
N SER A 108 10.80 -6.08 25.80
CA SER A 108 11.64 -5.28 24.91
C SER A 108 10.94 -3.98 24.50
N LEU A 109 9.65 -4.05 24.14
CA LEU A 109 8.84 -2.88 23.81
C LEU A 109 8.78 -1.89 25.00
N LEU A 110 8.44 -2.36 26.21
CA LEU A 110 8.34 -1.50 27.39
C LEU A 110 9.68 -0.81 27.71
N ARG A 111 10.80 -1.52 27.57
CA ARG A 111 12.14 -0.92 27.73
C ARG A 111 12.40 0.17 26.69
N THR A 112 12.03 -0.09 25.45
CA THR A 112 12.18 0.88 24.35
C THR A 112 11.31 2.12 24.59
N LEU A 113 10.07 1.93 25.00
CA LEU A 113 9.17 3.02 25.35
C LEU A 113 9.71 3.86 26.53
N LYS A 114 10.16 3.19 27.60
CA LYS A 114 10.78 3.86 28.77
C LYS A 114 12.01 4.66 28.37
N LYS A 115 12.90 4.08 27.54
CA LYS A 115 14.10 4.75 27.03
C LYS A 115 13.78 6.02 26.23
N ASN A 116 12.66 6.04 25.54
CA ASN A 116 12.18 7.17 24.76
C ASN A 116 11.22 8.09 25.55
N ASN A 117 11.18 7.97 26.89
CA ASN A 117 10.37 8.76 27.80
C ASN A 117 8.84 8.68 27.59
N TYR A 118 8.34 7.58 27.02
CA TYR A 118 6.91 7.34 27.01
C TYR A 118 6.42 6.88 28.39
N ASP A 119 5.22 7.30 28.76
CA ASP A 119 4.57 6.87 29.99
C ASP A 119 4.11 5.41 29.90
N ILE A 120 4.80 4.54 30.63
CA ILE A 120 4.48 3.13 30.78
C ILE A 120 3.92 2.76 32.16
N SER A 121 3.52 3.75 32.95
CA SER A 121 3.07 3.58 34.35
C SER A 121 1.91 2.60 34.51
N ALA A 122 1.10 2.41 33.46
CA ALA A 122 0.01 1.43 33.44
C ALA A 122 0.50 -0.03 33.49
N TYR A 123 1.75 -0.29 33.07
CA TYR A 123 2.35 -1.63 32.96
C TYR A 123 3.56 -1.81 33.87
N HIS A 124 4.26 -0.73 34.19
CA HIS A 124 5.45 -0.77 35.03
C HIS A 124 5.73 0.58 35.70
N LYS A 125 5.97 0.55 37.00
CA LYS A 125 6.54 1.63 37.81
C LYS A 125 7.78 1.12 38.55
N GLU A 126 8.68 2.01 38.93
CA GLU A 126 9.85 1.64 39.77
C GLU A 126 9.40 1.37 41.21
N ASP A 127 8.51 2.21 41.74
CA ASP A 127 7.89 2.06 43.04
C ASP A 127 6.37 2.08 42.89
N PHE A 128 5.72 1.09 43.47
CA PHE A 128 4.25 1.00 43.54
C PHE A 128 3.79 1.44 44.91
N ASP A 129 2.69 2.17 44.97
CA ASP A 129 2.10 2.67 46.22
C ASP A 129 1.45 1.55 47.05
N SER A 130 1.12 0.43 46.41
CA SER A 130 0.51 -0.74 47.07
C SER A 130 0.77 -2.04 46.28
N LEU A 131 0.75 -3.18 46.98
CA LEU A 131 0.82 -4.52 46.35
C LEU A 131 -0.32 -4.73 45.35
N ARG A 132 -1.49 -4.19 45.61
CA ARG A 132 -2.64 -4.28 44.71
C ARG A 132 -2.36 -3.57 43.37
N GLU A 133 -1.75 -2.41 43.43
CA GLU A 133 -1.39 -1.66 42.21
C GLU A 133 -0.33 -2.42 41.39
N GLU A 134 0.63 -3.06 42.05
CA GLU A 134 1.61 -3.92 41.39
C GLU A 134 0.93 -5.15 40.76
N GLU A 135 0.02 -5.81 41.44
CA GLU A 135 -0.74 -6.95 40.89
C GLU A 135 -1.59 -6.52 39.68
N GLU A 136 -2.30 -5.40 39.75
CA GLU A 136 -3.08 -4.86 38.63
C GLU A 136 -2.21 -4.51 37.41
N ALA A 137 -1.02 -3.94 37.61
CA ALA A 137 -0.09 -3.63 36.55
C ALA A 137 0.49 -4.90 35.90
N ASN A 138 0.83 -5.91 36.74
CA ASN A 138 1.31 -7.20 36.26
C ASN A 138 0.23 -7.93 35.44
N GLN A 139 -1.02 -7.94 35.96
CA GLN A 139 -2.14 -8.55 35.25
C GLN A 139 -2.37 -7.86 33.90
N ARG A 140 -2.36 -6.53 33.87
CA ARG A 140 -2.51 -5.75 32.65
C ARG A 140 -1.42 -6.04 31.62
N PHE A 141 -0.15 -6.20 32.09
CA PHE A 141 0.97 -6.60 31.23
C PHE A 141 0.77 -7.99 30.64
N GLU A 142 0.31 -8.97 31.43
CA GLU A 142 0.08 -10.33 30.92
C GLU A 142 -1.05 -10.35 29.88
N ASP A 143 -2.15 -9.67 30.16
CA ASP A 143 -3.36 -9.70 29.34
C ASP A 143 -3.24 -8.87 28.05
N SER A 144 -2.40 -7.81 28.03
CA SER A 144 -2.27 -6.94 26.85
C SER A 144 -1.35 -7.53 25.80
N SER A 145 -1.75 -7.41 24.53
CA SER A 145 -0.90 -7.61 23.38
C SER A 145 0.07 -6.43 23.14
N ILE A 146 1.06 -6.61 22.27
CA ILE A 146 1.96 -5.52 21.84
C ILE A 146 1.15 -4.39 21.20
N ASP A 147 0.19 -4.74 20.35
CA ASP A 147 -0.66 -3.77 19.65
C ASP A 147 -1.51 -2.96 20.62
N GLU A 148 -2.09 -3.60 21.65
CA GLU A 148 -2.87 -2.90 22.68
C GLU A 148 -2.01 -1.94 23.51
N ILE A 149 -0.77 -2.32 23.84
CA ILE A 149 0.18 -1.42 24.52
C ILE A 149 0.46 -0.19 23.64
N LEU A 150 0.75 -0.38 22.36
CA LEU A 150 1.01 0.71 21.42
C LEU A 150 -0.23 1.58 21.20
N MET A 151 -1.42 0.98 21.05
CA MET A 151 -2.68 1.71 20.91
C MET A 151 -2.99 2.57 22.13
N SER A 152 -2.67 2.10 23.35
CA SER A 152 -2.89 2.89 24.57
C SER A 152 -2.07 4.20 24.56
N ILE A 153 -0.85 4.13 24.04
CA ILE A 153 0.03 5.30 23.91
C ILE A 153 -0.46 6.23 22.81
N GLU A 154 -0.82 5.66 21.67
CA GLU A 154 -1.39 6.42 20.54
C GLU A 154 -2.70 7.11 20.93
N SER A 155 -3.55 6.46 21.70
CA SER A 155 -4.78 7.06 22.21
C SER A 155 -4.52 8.30 23.05
N LYS A 156 -3.53 8.25 23.96
CA LYS A 156 -3.12 9.41 24.76
C LYS A 156 -2.57 10.55 23.88
N TYR A 157 -1.74 10.21 22.90
CA TYR A 157 -1.23 11.18 21.93
C TYR A 157 -2.36 11.82 21.12
N ASN A 158 -3.31 11.04 20.63
CA ASN A 158 -4.45 11.53 19.88
C ASN A 158 -5.38 12.40 20.73
N GLN A 159 -5.51 12.10 22.03
CA GLN A 159 -6.25 12.94 22.98
C GLN A 159 -5.57 14.30 23.14
N ILE A 160 -4.25 14.33 23.38
CA ILE A 160 -3.46 15.57 23.44
C ILE A 160 -3.59 16.34 22.10
N LYS A 161 -3.47 15.65 20.97
CA LYS A 161 -3.64 16.25 19.65
C LYS A 161 -5.05 16.86 19.48
N ALA A 162 -6.09 16.17 19.95
CA ALA A 162 -7.46 16.67 19.91
C ALA A 162 -7.61 17.95 20.76
N ASP A 163 -7.02 17.98 21.96
CA ASP A 163 -7.10 19.12 22.89
C ASP A 163 -6.37 20.36 22.35
N PHE A 164 -5.24 20.19 21.67
CA PHE A 164 -4.37 21.31 21.25
C PHE A 164 -4.43 21.66 19.76
N ILE A 165 -4.77 20.72 18.89
CA ILE A 165 -4.74 20.93 17.42
C ILE A 165 -6.15 20.96 16.82
N ASN A 166 -7.09 20.18 17.33
CA ASN A 166 -8.45 20.09 16.80
C ASN A 166 -9.42 21.14 17.38
N GLY A 167 -8.95 22.03 18.21
CA GLY A 167 -9.73 23.16 18.69
C GLY A 167 -10.15 24.08 17.54
N GLY A 168 -11.23 23.75 16.83
CA GLY A 168 -11.93 24.70 15.99
C GLY A 168 -11.68 24.67 14.48
N LYS A 169 -10.87 23.77 13.92
CA LYS A 169 -10.62 23.77 12.45
C LYS A 169 -11.81 23.29 11.59
N HIS A 170 -12.84 22.70 12.17
CA HIS A 170 -13.99 22.15 11.43
C HIS A 170 -15.36 22.71 11.85
N SER A 171 -15.39 23.64 12.80
CA SER A 171 -16.61 24.31 13.22
C SER A 171 -16.38 25.81 13.26
N GLY A 172 -17.15 26.59 12.54
CA GLY A 172 -17.02 28.04 12.50
C GLY A 172 -18.10 28.68 11.66
N ASN A 173 -18.13 30.00 11.65
CA ASN A 173 -18.99 30.77 10.76
C ASN A 173 -18.62 30.45 9.30
N ALA A 174 -19.62 30.22 8.45
CA ALA A 174 -19.42 29.88 7.03
C ALA A 174 -18.62 30.94 6.24
N ALA A 175 -18.62 32.20 6.69
CA ALA A 175 -17.86 33.28 6.07
C ALA A 175 -16.38 33.30 6.48
N ALA A 176 -16.00 32.60 7.57
CA ALA A 176 -14.62 32.60 8.04
C ALA A 176 -13.70 31.85 7.08
N GLY A 177 -12.67 32.52 6.56
CA GLY A 177 -11.70 31.93 5.62
C GLY A 177 -12.20 31.74 4.18
N LEU A 178 -13.38 32.31 3.82
CA LEU A 178 -13.96 32.09 2.48
C LEU A 178 -13.13 32.76 1.37
N ASN A 179 -12.63 33.95 1.59
CA ASN A 179 -11.79 34.66 0.62
C ASN A 179 -10.45 33.96 0.42
N GLU A 180 -9.84 33.51 1.52
CA GLU A 180 -8.60 32.72 1.51
C GLU A 180 -8.79 31.42 0.73
N LEU A 181 -9.92 30.73 0.95
CA LEU A 181 -10.27 29.51 0.20
C LEU A 181 -10.40 29.78 -1.29
N VAL A 182 -11.06 30.87 -1.70
CA VAL A 182 -11.22 31.23 -3.12
C VAL A 182 -9.85 31.51 -3.74
N LEU A 183 -9.00 32.28 -3.08
CA LEU A 183 -7.65 32.60 -3.56
C LEU A 183 -6.76 31.35 -3.62
N GLU A 184 -6.89 30.44 -2.64
CA GLU A 184 -6.19 29.16 -2.64
C GLU A 184 -6.62 28.28 -3.82
N LEU A 185 -7.93 28.13 -4.05
CA LEU A 185 -8.46 27.35 -5.17
C LEU A 185 -8.11 27.93 -6.55
N MET A 186 -7.94 29.26 -6.64
CA MET A 186 -7.47 29.92 -7.88
C MET A 186 -6.01 29.60 -8.17
N LYS A 187 -5.15 29.52 -7.13
CA LYS A 187 -3.72 29.20 -7.26
C LYS A 187 -3.48 27.70 -7.38
N ASN A 188 -4.15 26.93 -6.53
CA ASN A 188 -4.00 25.49 -6.37
C ASN A 188 -5.37 24.84 -6.50
N PRO A 189 -5.88 24.61 -7.73
CA PRO A 189 -7.17 23.95 -7.92
C PRO A 189 -7.13 22.51 -7.36
N GLU A 190 -8.27 22.01 -6.86
CA GLU A 190 -8.44 20.65 -6.32
C GLU A 190 -8.33 19.60 -7.44
N ILE A 191 -7.15 19.50 -8.06
CA ILE A 191 -6.79 18.57 -9.12
C ILE A 191 -5.55 17.82 -8.66
N GLY A 192 -5.61 16.47 -8.68
CA GLY A 192 -4.48 15.60 -8.37
C GLY A 192 -3.69 15.19 -9.62
N PRO A 193 -2.59 14.43 -9.47
CA PRO A 193 -1.88 13.83 -10.59
C PRO A 193 -2.81 13.01 -11.48
N SER A 194 -2.48 12.97 -12.77
CA SER A 194 -3.27 12.20 -13.74
C SER A 194 -3.19 10.70 -13.46
N LEU A 195 -4.32 10.03 -13.62
CA LEU A 195 -4.43 8.58 -13.70
C LEU A 195 -4.30 8.13 -15.15
N CYS A 196 -4.22 6.84 -15.41
CA CYS A 196 -4.26 6.34 -16.78
C CYS A 196 -5.63 6.63 -17.42
N GLY A 197 -5.60 7.15 -18.63
CA GLY A 197 -6.78 7.56 -19.39
C GLY A 197 -7.19 9.03 -19.15
N ARG A 198 -7.28 9.77 -20.25
CA ARG A 198 -7.58 11.21 -20.32
C ARG A 198 -8.97 11.52 -19.74
N PHE A 199 -10.00 10.85 -20.25
CA PHE A 199 -11.36 11.09 -19.83
C PHE A 199 -11.63 10.61 -18.40
N PHE A 200 -10.98 9.51 -17.99
CA PHE A 200 -11.08 9.03 -16.62
C PHE A 200 -10.42 10.01 -15.64
N SER A 201 -9.23 10.49 -15.95
CA SER A 201 -8.55 11.50 -15.15
C SER A 201 -9.39 12.80 -15.05
N THR A 202 -9.93 13.25 -16.18
CA THR A 202 -10.81 14.44 -16.24
C THR A 202 -12.05 14.24 -15.37
N ALA A 203 -12.75 13.10 -15.48
CA ALA A 203 -13.93 12.82 -14.70
C ALA A 203 -13.67 12.79 -13.20
N CYS A 204 -12.50 12.25 -12.78
CA CYS A 204 -12.08 12.15 -11.39
C CYS A 204 -11.38 13.41 -10.86
N ARG A 205 -10.94 14.31 -11.73
CA ARG A 205 -9.97 15.38 -11.44
C ARG A 205 -8.64 14.82 -10.93
N GLY A 206 -8.19 13.69 -11.50
CA GLY A 206 -6.98 12.99 -11.08
C GLY A 206 -7.08 12.34 -9.70
N ALA A 207 -5.93 11.97 -9.15
CA ALA A 207 -5.77 11.37 -7.82
C ALA A 207 -5.73 12.46 -6.74
N ARG A 208 -6.90 12.90 -6.26
CA ARG A 208 -7.00 14.04 -5.32
C ARG A 208 -6.68 13.61 -3.89
N LEU A 209 -5.84 14.37 -3.19
CA LEU A 209 -5.54 14.14 -1.78
C LEU A 209 -6.80 14.27 -0.90
N GLY A 210 -6.85 13.50 0.18
CA GLY A 210 -8.00 13.41 1.09
C GLY A 210 -9.23 12.69 0.52
N LYS A 211 -9.11 12.04 -0.66
CA LYS A 211 -10.20 11.33 -1.33
C LYS A 211 -9.96 9.82 -1.38
N TYR A 212 -11.06 9.10 -1.38
CA TYR A 212 -11.11 7.66 -1.44
C TYR A 212 -11.90 7.20 -2.68
N TYR A 213 -11.25 6.45 -3.57
CA TYR A 213 -11.83 5.93 -4.81
C TYR A 213 -12.02 4.43 -4.72
N LEU A 214 -13.16 3.95 -5.18
CA LEU A 214 -13.51 2.53 -5.21
C LEU A 214 -13.71 2.07 -6.66
N ARG A 215 -12.92 1.10 -7.08
CA ARG A 215 -13.00 0.47 -8.40
C ARG A 215 -13.52 -0.95 -8.26
N SER A 216 -14.51 -1.30 -9.05
CA SER A 216 -15.10 -2.63 -8.99
C SER A 216 -15.00 -3.30 -10.35
N ALA A 217 -14.66 -4.58 -10.37
CA ALA A 217 -14.61 -5.36 -11.60
C ALA A 217 -14.78 -6.86 -11.32
N ALA A 218 -15.15 -7.62 -12.34
CA ALA A 218 -15.10 -9.06 -12.28
C ALA A 218 -13.65 -9.57 -12.20
N SER A 219 -13.46 -10.81 -11.73
CA SER A 219 -12.15 -11.45 -11.75
C SER A 219 -11.64 -11.53 -13.20
N GLY A 220 -10.34 -11.33 -13.39
CA GLY A 220 -9.70 -11.38 -14.71
C GLY A 220 -9.97 -10.18 -15.63
N THR A 221 -10.68 -9.13 -15.17
CA THR A 221 -10.87 -7.89 -15.95
C THR A 221 -9.66 -6.96 -15.90
N GLY A 222 -8.66 -7.24 -15.04
CA GLY A 222 -7.44 -6.43 -14.94
C GLY A 222 -7.44 -5.38 -13.81
N LYS A 223 -8.28 -5.54 -12.77
CA LYS A 223 -8.37 -4.64 -11.61
C LYS A 223 -7.01 -4.22 -11.05
N THR A 224 -6.24 -5.22 -10.60
CA THR A 224 -4.91 -5.06 -10.01
C THR A 224 -3.96 -4.36 -10.96
N ARG A 225 -3.91 -4.83 -12.23
CA ARG A 225 -3.04 -4.23 -13.25
C ARG A 225 -3.33 -2.75 -13.48
N LEU A 226 -4.61 -2.38 -13.62
CA LEU A 226 -5.01 -0.99 -13.79
C LEU A 226 -4.69 -0.14 -12.56
N ALA A 227 -4.76 -0.69 -11.35
CA ALA A 227 -4.34 0.01 -10.13
C ALA A 227 -2.82 0.24 -10.14
N VAL A 228 -2.03 -0.76 -10.53
CA VAL A 228 -0.56 -0.64 -10.64
C VAL A 228 -0.18 0.34 -11.76
N PHE A 229 -0.87 0.34 -12.90
CA PHE A 229 -0.59 1.30 -13.99
C PHE A 229 -0.83 2.75 -13.53
N ASP A 230 -1.91 3.00 -12.79
CA ASP A 230 -2.16 4.32 -12.23
C ASP A 230 -1.11 4.71 -11.17
N ALA A 231 -0.69 3.76 -10.35
CA ALA A 231 0.40 3.95 -9.40
C ALA A 231 1.71 4.30 -10.11
N CYS A 232 2.06 3.58 -11.17
CA CYS A 232 3.22 3.86 -12.02
C CYS A 232 3.11 5.25 -12.69
N LYS A 233 1.93 5.58 -13.24
CA LYS A 233 1.69 6.89 -13.85
C LYS A 233 1.92 8.04 -12.87
N ILE A 234 1.66 7.85 -11.59
CA ILE A 234 1.88 8.85 -10.54
C ILE A 234 3.35 8.90 -10.10
N ALA A 235 3.97 7.75 -9.91
CA ALA A 235 5.32 7.66 -9.34
C ALA A 235 6.44 7.93 -10.34
N PHE A 236 6.25 7.55 -11.61
CA PHE A 236 7.30 7.66 -12.61
C PHE A 236 6.96 8.73 -13.66
N PRO A 237 7.82 9.70 -13.89
CA PRO A 237 7.63 10.69 -14.96
C PRO A 237 8.13 10.20 -16.32
N ILE A 238 8.64 8.98 -16.45
CA ILE A 238 9.26 8.45 -17.67
C ILE A 238 8.64 7.10 -17.99
N HIS A 239 8.23 6.88 -19.25
CA HIS A 239 7.77 5.59 -19.75
C HIS A 239 8.05 5.45 -21.25
N TYR A 240 7.98 4.22 -21.78
CA TYR A 240 8.14 3.98 -23.21
C TYR A 240 6.85 4.30 -23.97
N SER A 241 6.97 5.04 -25.06
CA SER A 241 5.87 5.35 -25.98
C SER A 241 6.02 4.54 -27.28
N HIS A 242 5.05 3.69 -27.56
CA HIS A 242 5.01 2.95 -28.83
C HIS A 242 4.78 3.86 -30.05
N LYS A 243 4.21 5.04 -29.86
CA LYS A 243 3.96 6.00 -30.94
C LYS A 243 5.27 6.62 -31.46
N SER A 244 6.14 7.04 -30.55
CA SER A 244 7.44 7.61 -30.85
C SER A 244 8.58 6.58 -30.90
N CYS A 245 8.32 5.33 -30.51
CA CYS A 245 9.30 4.25 -30.35
C CYS A 245 10.49 4.63 -29.47
N THR A 246 10.25 5.44 -28.43
CA THR A 246 11.27 5.91 -27.48
C THR A 246 10.70 6.10 -26.09
N PHE A 247 11.58 6.26 -25.10
CA PHE A 247 11.17 6.70 -23.77
C PHE A 247 10.81 8.20 -23.81
N VAL A 248 9.65 8.53 -23.26
CA VAL A 248 9.14 9.90 -23.19
C VAL A 248 9.04 10.33 -21.72
N VAL A 249 9.19 11.64 -21.53
CA VAL A 249 9.03 12.26 -20.22
C VAL A 249 7.64 12.90 -20.16
N ASP A 250 6.86 12.49 -19.19
CA ASP A 250 5.54 13.08 -18.93
C ASP A 250 5.68 14.55 -18.53
N LYS A 251 4.83 15.40 -19.07
CA LYS A 251 4.76 16.82 -18.74
C LYS A 251 3.53 17.13 -17.91
N ASP A 252 3.63 18.11 -17.04
CA ASP A 252 2.50 18.68 -16.34
C ASP A 252 1.73 19.68 -17.22
N ARG A 253 0.68 20.30 -16.64
CA ARG A 253 -0.16 21.28 -17.35
C ARG A 253 0.56 22.52 -17.82
N ASP A 254 1.68 22.85 -17.19
CA ASP A 254 2.50 24.03 -17.50
C ASP A 254 3.66 23.69 -18.45
N GLY A 255 3.73 22.43 -18.92
CA GLY A 255 4.77 21.94 -19.82
C GLY A 255 6.09 21.55 -19.15
N ASN A 256 6.15 21.59 -17.80
CA ASN A 256 7.30 21.12 -17.05
C ASN A 256 7.32 19.60 -16.95
N VAL A 257 8.48 19.03 -16.61
CA VAL A 257 8.55 17.61 -16.27
C VAL A 257 7.60 17.33 -15.10
N LYS A 258 6.71 16.36 -15.28
CA LYS A 258 5.78 15.95 -14.23
C LYS A 258 6.56 15.51 -12.99
N PRO A 259 6.23 16.02 -11.78
CA PRO A 259 6.88 15.57 -10.57
C PRO A 259 6.59 14.08 -10.31
N ALA A 260 7.58 13.36 -9.81
CA ALA A 260 7.39 12.03 -9.24
C ALA A 260 6.74 12.16 -7.86
N GLU A 261 5.72 11.34 -7.59
CA GLU A 261 4.98 11.40 -6.34
C GLU A 261 5.09 10.07 -5.58
N LYS A 262 5.27 10.13 -4.27
CA LYS A 262 5.46 8.94 -3.44
C LYS A 262 4.17 8.11 -3.36
N THR A 263 4.26 6.90 -3.88
CA THR A 263 3.15 6.00 -4.13
C THR A 263 3.39 4.64 -3.47
N LEU A 264 2.36 4.08 -2.85
CA LEU A 264 2.35 2.76 -2.23
C LEU A 264 1.29 1.88 -2.89
N VAL A 265 1.70 0.69 -3.30
CA VAL A 265 0.81 -0.40 -3.70
C VAL A 265 0.77 -1.42 -2.56
N ILE A 266 -0.41 -1.64 -1.97
CA ILE A 266 -0.66 -2.71 -1.01
C ILE A 266 -1.38 -3.82 -1.76
N THR A 267 -0.76 -4.98 -1.82
CA THR A 267 -1.31 -6.19 -2.46
C THR A 267 -1.71 -7.23 -1.43
N THR A 268 -2.83 -7.91 -1.68
CA THR A 268 -3.32 -8.97 -0.80
C THR A 268 -3.33 -10.35 -1.46
N GLU A 269 -3.16 -10.42 -2.78
CA GLU A 269 -3.19 -11.68 -3.55
C GLU A 269 -1.88 -11.92 -4.32
N MET A 270 -1.28 -10.86 -4.87
CA MET A 270 -0.09 -10.97 -5.72
C MET A 270 1.18 -10.77 -4.90
N GLY A 271 2.23 -11.52 -5.21
CA GLY A 271 3.56 -11.31 -4.63
C GLY A 271 4.20 -10.01 -5.11
N LYS A 272 5.20 -9.56 -4.37
CA LYS A 272 5.97 -8.35 -4.72
C LYS A 272 6.62 -8.46 -6.10
N ASP A 273 7.18 -9.62 -6.44
CA ASP A 273 7.80 -9.93 -7.73
C ASP A 273 6.80 -9.85 -8.89
N GLU A 274 5.58 -10.30 -8.70
CA GLU A 274 4.51 -10.18 -9.70
C GLU A 274 4.12 -8.72 -9.95
N ILE A 275 4.06 -7.89 -8.90
CA ILE A 275 3.84 -6.44 -9.07
C ILE A 275 5.03 -5.80 -9.81
N GLN A 276 6.26 -6.22 -9.51
CA GLN A 276 7.46 -5.70 -10.18
C GLN A 276 7.46 -6.00 -11.68
N THR A 277 7.02 -7.19 -12.11
CA THR A 277 6.92 -7.51 -13.55
C THR A 277 5.87 -6.66 -14.26
N ILE A 278 4.75 -6.35 -13.61
CA ILE A 278 3.74 -5.41 -14.13
C ILE A 278 4.32 -3.99 -14.27
N VAL A 279 5.10 -3.53 -13.29
CA VAL A 279 5.79 -2.22 -13.34
C VAL A 279 6.76 -2.16 -14.52
N LEU A 280 7.57 -3.21 -14.71
CA LEU A 280 8.49 -3.30 -15.84
C LEU A 280 7.74 -3.30 -17.18
N ALA A 281 6.66 -4.05 -17.30
CA ALA A 281 5.84 -4.07 -18.52
C ALA A 281 5.27 -2.68 -18.84
N TYR A 282 4.74 -1.98 -17.85
CA TYR A 282 4.21 -0.62 -18.00
C TYR A 282 5.30 0.37 -18.47
N LEU A 283 6.46 0.38 -17.80
CA LEU A 283 7.52 1.35 -18.09
C LEU A 283 8.23 1.06 -19.41
N SER A 284 8.45 -0.22 -19.74
CA SER A 284 9.17 -0.61 -20.97
C SER A 284 8.27 -0.70 -22.20
N GLY A 285 6.95 -0.75 -22.03
CA GLY A 285 5.99 -1.06 -23.09
C GLY A 285 6.23 -2.46 -23.71
N VAL A 286 6.79 -3.38 -22.94
CA VAL A 286 7.01 -4.79 -23.34
C VAL A 286 5.91 -5.64 -22.72
N ASN A 287 5.37 -6.58 -23.51
CA ASN A 287 4.35 -7.48 -22.97
C ASN A 287 4.94 -8.31 -21.82
N GLU A 288 4.26 -8.31 -20.69
CA GLU A 288 4.72 -9.03 -19.49
C GLU A 288 4.97 -10.52 -19.77
N SER A 289 4.24 -11.15 -20.69
CA SER A 289 4.49 -12.54 -21.08
C SER A 289 5.89 -12.75 -21.65
N HIS A 290 6.45 -11.76 -22.37
CA HIS A 290 7.82 -11.81 -22.87
C HIS A 290 8.83 -11.69 -21.72
N ILE A 291 8.52 -10.85 -20.73
CA ILE A 291 9.36 -10.69 -19.52
C ILE A 291 9.39 -11.99 -18.73
N LEU A 292 8.21 -12.59 -18.49
CA LEU A 292 8.07 -13.81 -17.69
C LEU A 292 8.68 -15.04 -18.36
N THR A 293 8.65 -15.12 -19.69
CA THR A 293 9.19 -16.27 -20.42
C THR A 293 10.64 -16.08 -20.86
N GLY A 294 11.17 -14.86 -20.76
CA GLY A 294 12.50 -14.51 -21.27
C GLY A 294 12.60 -14.53 -22.80
N HIS A 295 11.47 -14.59 -23.50
CA HIS A 295 11.42 -14.55 -24.97
C HIS A 295 11.12 -13.13 -25.43
N TYR A 296 12.18 -12.39 -25.75
CA TYR A 296 12.10 -10.99 -26.16
C TYR A 296 12.19 -10.84 -27.67
N ASP A 297 11.39 -9.94 -28.22
CA ASP A 297 11.60 -9.42 -29.57
C ASP A 297 12.79 -8.45 -29.62
N ILE A 298 13.22 -8.08 -30.84
CA ILE A 298 14.38 -7.21 -31.03
C ILE A 298 14.19 -5.88 -30.28
N GLY A 299 15.15 -5.56 -29.40
CA GLY A 299 15.18 -4.33 -28.61
C GLY A 299 14.26 -4.32 -27.37
N GLU A 300 13.47 -5.36 -27.13
CA GLU A 300 12.61 -5.42 -25.93
C GLU A 300 13.42 -5.60 -24.66
N MET A 301 14.43 -6.46 -24.69
CA MET A 301 15.32 -6.69 -23.55
C MET A 301 16.00 -5.40 -23.09
N ASP A 302 16.50 -4.59 -24.02
CA ASP A 302 17.14 -3.30 -23.71
C ASP A 302 16.13 -2.33 -23.07
N ARG A 303 14.87 -2.31 -23.54
CA ARG A 303 13.81 -1.50 -22.96
C ARG A 303 13.48 -1.94 -21.52
N VAL A 304 13.43 -3.24 -21.26
CA VAL A 304 13.19 -3.76 -19.91
C VAL A 304 14.34 -3.42 -18.96
N PHE A 305 15.60 -3.54 -19.41
CA PHE A 305 16.75 -3.11 -18.61
C PHE A 305 16.73 -1.61 -18.33
N TYR A 306 16.36 -0.80 -19.32
CA TYR A 306 16.23 0.64 -19.09
C TYR A 306 15.08 0.97 -18.12
N ALA A 307 13.96 0.25 -18.23
CA ALA A 307 12.85 0.38 -17.27
C ALA A 307 13.29 0.02 -15.85
N SER A 308 14.13 -1.00 -15.65
CA SER A 308 14.67 -1.33 -14.32
C SER A 308 15.53 -0.21 -13.73
N GLN A 309 16.35 0.45 -14.56
CA GLN A 309 17.13 1.63 -14.15
C GLN A 309 16.23 2.81 -13.75
N ILE A 310 15.10 3.01 -14.45
CA ILE A 310 14.10 4.02 -14.04
C ILE A 310 13.56 3.68 -12.64
N VAL A 311 13.20 2.42 -12.39
CA VAL A 311 12.70 1.99 -11.06
C VAL A 311 13.77 2.22 -9.98
N GLU A 312 15.02 1.90 -10.23
CA GLU A 312 16.13 2.17 -9.30
C GLU A 312 16.31 3.67 -9.03
N LYS A 313 16.28 4.50 -10.08
CA LYS A 313 16.40 5.95 -9.95
C LYS A 313 15.28 6.55 -9.09
N TYR A 314 14.07 6.04 -9.20
CA TYR A 314 12.89 6.50 -8.49
C TYR A 314 12.47 5.58 -7.32
N GLN A 315 13.39 4.81 -6.75
CA GLN A 315 13.12 3.84 -5.68
C GLN A 315 12.43 4.44 -4.44
N GLU A 316 12.65 5.72 -4.15
CA GLU A 316 12.03 6.43 -3.03
C GLU A 316 10.58 6.91 -3.33
N TYR A 317 10.09 6.68 -4.55
CA TYR A 317 8.77 7.11 -5.00
C TYR A 317 7.78 5.96 -5.22
N PHE A 318 8.24 4.71 -5.23
CA PHE A 318 7.35 3.57 -5.46
C PHE A 318 7.60 2.45 -4.46
N TYR A 319 6.61 2.19 -3.63
CA TYR A 319 6.66 1.18 -2.57
C TYR A 319 5.65 0.08 -2.84
N ILE A 320 6.01 -1.16 -2.49
CA ILE A 320 5.15 -2.34 -2.57
C ILE A 320 5.14 -2.99 -1.19
N GLU A 321 3.93 -3.21 -0.65
CA GLU A 321 3.74 -3.93 0.61
C GLU A 321 2.78 -5.09 0.39
N GLU A 322 3.15 -6.27 0.84
CA GLU A 322 2.32 -7.47 0.76
C GLU A 322 1.67 -7.75 2.11
N ILE A 323 0.34 -7.85 2.14
CA ILE A 323 -0.45 -8.19 3.33
C ILE A 323 -1.36 -9.36 2.97
N SER A 324 -0.89 -10.60 3.17
CA SER A 324 -1.61 -11.80 2.77
C SER A 324 -2.91 -12.03 3.57
N ASP A 325 -2.96 -11.60 4.82
CA ASP A 325 -4.13 -11.72 5.69
C ASP A 325 -4.47 -10.35 6.33
N PRO A 326 -5.10 -9.44 5.57
CA PRO A 326 -5.38 -8.09 6.02
C PRO A 326 -6.46 -8.06 7.11
N ASN A 327 -6.25 -7.21 8.12
CA ASN A 327 -7.22 -6.83 9.13
C ASN A 327 -7.19 -5.31 9.33
N LEU A 328 -8.13 -4.76 10.10
CA LEU A 328 -8.22 -3.31 10.29
C LEU A 328 -6.93 -2.73 10.85
N THR A 329 -6.31 -3.41 11.81
CA THR A 329 -5.12 -2.92 12.52
C THR A 329 -3.89 -2.89 11.63
N ASN A 330 -3.60 -4.00 10.92
CA ASN A 330 -2.39 -4.06 10.09
C ASN A 330 -2.49 -3.17 8.83
N VAL A 331 -3.67 -3.06 8.22
CA VAL A 331 -3.89 -2.12 7.10
C VAL A 331 -3.70 -0.68 7.57
N GLU A 332 -4.27 -0.33 8.73
CA GLU A 332 -4.13 1.02 9.30
C GLU A 332 -2.69 1.35 9.65
N SER A 333 -2.00 0.47 10.37
CA SER A 333 -0.61 0.69 10.79
C SER A 333 0.33 0.78 9.59
N THR A 334 0.12 -0.02 8.56
CA THR A 334 0.89 0.04 7.32
C THR A 334 0.72 1.38 6.62
N ILE A 335 -0.52 1.80 6.36
CA ILE A 335 -0.79 3.08 5.68
C ILE A 335 -0.25 4.25 6.52
N LYS A 336 -0.46 4.25 7.84
CA LYS A 336 0.07 5.28 8.74
C LYS A 336 1.60 5.35 8.67
N ARG A 337 2.28 4.21 8.75
CA ARG A 337 3.75 4.15 8.67
C ARG A 337 4.27 4.78 7.39
N TYR A 338 3.74 4.38 6.24
CA TYR A 338 4.17 4.92 4.95
C TYR A 338 3.81 6.40 4.78
N ALA A 339 2.63 6.82 5.22
CA ALA A 339 2.23 8.23 5.14
C ALA A 339 3.07 9.14 6.04
N THR A 340 3.44 8.67 7.26
CA THR A 340 4.13 9.54 8.25
C THR A 340 5.65 9.44 8.18
N ILE A 341 6.22 8.29 7.86
CA ILE A 341 7.68 8.07 7.86
C ILE A 341 8.23 8.28 6.45
N GLU A 342 7.63 7.63 5.45
CA GLU A 342 8.12 7.70 4.07
C GLU A 342 7.54 8.91 3.31
N GLY A 343 6.48 9.53 3.83
CA GLY A 343 5.81 10.66 3.18
C GLY A 343 4.98 10.26 1.97
N VAL A 344 4.47 9.03 1.92
CA VAL A 344 3.59 8.55 0.85
C VAL A 344 2.28 9.33 0.85
N GLN A 345 1.88 9.81 -0.32
CA GLN A 345 0.63 10.54 -0.52
C GLN A 345 -0.40 9.79 -1.37
N TYR A 346 0.01 8.76 -2.10
CA TYR A 346 -0.86 8.01 -3.02
C TYR A 346 -0.81 6.53 -2.70
N VAL A 347 -1.95 5.96 -2.27
CA VAL A 347 -2.06 4.56 -1.85
C VAL A 347 -3.03 3.82 -2.76
N PHE A 348 -2.62 2.66 -3.25
CA PHE A 348 -3.43 1.72 -4.03
C PHE A 348 -3.56 0.43 -3.24
N TYR A 349 -4.74 0.17 -2.68
CA TYR A 349 -5.05 -1.01 -1.87
C TYR A 349 -5.84 -2.03 -2.71
N ASP A 350 -5.23 -3.13 -3.06
CA ASP A 350 -5.82 -4.17 -3.88
C ASP A 350 -5.86 -5.51 -3.15
N TYR A 351 -7.02 -5.93 -2.65
CA TYR A 351 -8.38 -5.38 -2.75
C TYR A 351 -9.16 -5.60 -1.43
N ILE A 352 -10.36 -5.06 -1.32
CA ILE A 352 -11.24 -5.24 -0.17
C ILE A 352 -11.90 -6.62 -0.25
N PHE A 353 -11.59 -7.50 0.70
CA PHE A 353 -12.21 -8.80 0.88
C PHE A 353 -12.25 -9.20 2.37
N SER A 354 -13.07 -10.21 2.69
CA SER A 354 -13.16 -10.76 4.04
C SER A 354 -12.06 -11.80 4.27
N SER A 355 -10.93 -11.36 4.79
CA SER A 355 -9.84 -12.24 5.22
C SER A 355 -10.18 -12.97 6.53
N PRO A 356 -9.54 -14.11 6.83
CA PRO A 356 -9.72 -14.80 8.10
C PRO A 356 -9.44 -13.91 9.32
N SER A 357 -8.35 -13.15 9.32
CA SER A 357 -8.01 -12.23 10.41
C SER A 357 -9.00 -11.09 10.55
N LEU A 358 -9.51 -10.55 9.44
CA LEU A 358 -10.52 -9.50 9.48
C LEU A 358 -11.85 -10.02 10.09
N VAL A 359 -12.27 -11.23 9.71
CA VAL A 359 -13.46 -11.87 10.29
C VAL A 359 -13.26 -12.19 11.77
N ALA A 360 -12.08 -12.68 12.14
CA ALA A 360 -11.75 -13.04 13.53
C ALA A 360 -11.79 -11.84 14.47
N GLN A 361 -11.41 -10.63 14.02
CA GLN A 361 -11.53 -9.41 14.84
C GLN A 361 -12.97 -9.13 15.31
N PHE A 362 -13.98 -9.69 14.65
CA PHE A 362 -15.40 -9.46 14.95
C PHE A 362 -16.15 -10.74 15.31
N ALA A 363 -15.46 -11.85 15.61
CA ALA A 363 -16.06 -13.16 15.91
C ALA A 363 -17.08 -13.08 17.06
N ASP A 364 -16.76 -12.32 18.13
CA ASP A 364 -17.63 -12.15 19.30
C ASP A 364 -18.87 -11.29 19.00
N SER A 365 -18.81 -10.42 18.00
CA SER A 365 -19.89 -9.47 17.69
C SER A 365 -20.94 -10.02 16.73
N LYS A 366 -20.74 -11.21 16.17
CA LYS A 366 -21.62 -11.85 15.16
C LYS A 366 -22.01 -10.93 13.99
N LEU A 367 -21.09 -10.06 13.59
CA LEU A 367 -21.33 -9.14 12.47
C LEU A 367 -21.41 -9.91 11.16
N ARG A 368 -22.25 -9.43 10.26
CA ARG A 368 -22.35 -9.94 8.89
C ARG A 368 -21.13 -9.50 8.09
N GLU A 369 -20.70 -10.32 7.14
CA GLU A 369 -19.55 -10.05 6.26
C GLU A 369 -19.62 -8.67 5.58
N ASP A 370 -20.81 -8.28 5.13
CA ASP A 370 -21.01 -6.98 4.47
C ASP A 370 -20.74 -5.79 5.40
N VAL A 371 -21.03 -5.92 6.70
CA VAL A 371 -20.73 -4.89 7.71
C VAL A 371 -19.22 -4.81 7.95
N VAL A 372 -18.54 -5.94 7.99
CA VAL A 372 -17.08 -6.00 8.18
C VAL A 372 -16.35 -5.33 7.01
N LEU A 373 -16.76 -5.62 5.77
CA LEU A 373 -16.21 -4.96 4.57
C LEU A 373 -16.50 -3.46 4.54
N MET A 374 -17.69 -3.05 5.01
CA MET A 374 -18.03 -1.63 5.19
C MET A 374 -17.08 -0.94 6.18
N MET A 375 -16.71 -1.62 7.28
CA MET A 375 -15.78 -1.07 8.27
C MET A 375 -14.41 -0.81 7.66
N LEU A 376 -13.86 -1.74 6.88
CA LEU A 376 -12.61 -1.54 6.17
C LEU A 376 -12.69 -0.36 5.17
N SER A 377 -13.78 -0.28 4.40
CA SER A 377 -14.00 0.86 3.49
C SER A 377 -14.09 2.20 4.24
N ASN A 378 -14.76 2.22 5.41
CA ASN A 378 -14.83 3.40 6.26
C ASN A 378 -13.46 3.81 6.78
N GLN A 379 -12.65 2.84 7.21
CA GLN A 379 -11.30 3.07 7.70
C GLN A 379 -10.40 3.66 6.62
N LEU A 380 -10.42 3.10 5.40
CA LEU A 380 -9.66 3.65 4.26
C LEU A 380 -10.08 5.10 3.96
N LYS A 381 -11.39 5.40 4.00
CA LYS A 381 -11.85 6.79 3.84
C LYS A 381 -11.37 7.70 4.96
N GLN A 382 -11.38 7.23 6.19
CA GLN A 382 -10.92 8.02 7.34
C GLN A 382 -9.41 8.30 7.25
N LEU A 383 -8.61 7.28 6.91
CA LEU A 383 -7.17 7.43 6.69
C LEU A 383 -6.86 8.44 5.57
N ALA A 384 -7.60 8.36 4.45
CA ALA A 384 -7.45 9.32 3.36
C ALA A 384 -7.65 10.77 3.84
N LYS A 385 -8.64 10.99 4.70
CA LYS A 385 -8.96 12.32 5.24
C LYS A 385 -7.94 12.78 6.30
N ASP A 386 -7.61 11.90 7.26
CA ASP A 386 -6.80 12.26 8.43
C ASP A 386 -5.35 12.55 8.07
N TYR A 387 -4.80 11.80 7.11
CA TYR A 387 -3.42 11.97 6.61
C TYR A 387 -3.35 12.82 5.34
N ASN A 388 -4.49 13.31 4.84
CA ASN A 388 -4.59 14.03 3.57
C ASN A 388 -3.90 13.30 2.42
N ILE A 389 -4.13 11.99 2.29
CA ILE A 389 -3.60 11.14 1.24
C ILE A 389 -4.71 10.69 0.28
N PHE A 390 -4.34 10.37 -0.95
CA PHE A 390 -5.22 9.70 -1.89
C PHE A 390 -5.22 8.20 -1.61
N ILE A 391 -6.40 7.57 -1.54
CA ILE A 391 -6.51 6.11 -1.47
C ILE A 391 -7.42 5.64 -2.61
N SER A 392 -6.93 4.69 -3.41
CA SER A 392 -7.73 3.92 -4.36
C SER A 392 -7.79 2.47 -3.91
N SER A 393 -8.98 1.92 -3.74
CA SER A 393 -9.12 0.49 -3.51
C SER A 393 -10.00 -0.17 -4.56
N SER A 394 -9.97 -1.49 -4.58
CA SER A 394 -10.78 -2.29 -5.49
C SER A 394 -11.66 -3.29 -4.76
N THR A 395 -12.74 -3.74 -5.42
CA THR A 395 -13.62 -4.81 -4.94
C THR A 395 -14.16 -5.62 -6.10
N GLN A 396 -14.73 -6.77 -5.80
CA GLN A 396 -15.33 -7.64 -6.81
C GLN A 396 -16.80 -7.32 -7.06
N VAL A 397 -17.27 -7.60 -8.26
CA VAL A 397 -18.69 -7.51 -8.65
C VAL A 397 -19.32 -8.88 -8.73
N ASN A 398 -20.65 -8.93 -8.65
CA ASN A 398 -21.41 -10.15 -8.86
C ASN A 398 -21.37 -10.57 -10.33
N ALA A 399 -20.99 -11.81 -10.60
CA ALA A 399 -20.88 -12.32 -11.97
C ALA A 399 -22.21 -12.20 -12.75
N ASN A 400 -23.34 -12.47 -12.11
CA ASN A 400 -24.66 -12.37 -12.76
C ASN A 400 -25.03 -10.93 -13.15
N ALA A 401 -24.66 -9.95 -12.34
CA ALA A 401 -24.90 -8.54 -12.64
C ALA A 401 -24.05 -8.02 -13.82
N MET A 402 -22.96 -8.72 -14.14
CA MET A 402 -22.13 -8.39 -15.31
C MET A 402 -22.69 -8.91 -16.64
N LEU A 403 -23.65 -9.83 -16.59
CA LEU A 403 -24.32 -10.36 -17.79
C LEU A 403 -25.44 -9.43 -18.29
N GLU A 404 -25.89 -8.47 -17.45
CA GLU A 404 -26.87 -7.47 -17.86
C GLU A 404 -26.22 -6.44 -18.80
N GLU A 405 -26.93 -6.05 -19.85
CA GLU A 405 -26.46 -5.02 -20.77
C GLU A 405 -26.62 -3.61 -20.18
N GLY A 406 -25.81 -2.66 -20.66
CA GLY A 406 -25.91 -1.24 -20.32
C GLY A 406 -25.11 -0.81 -19.10
N PHE A 407 -25.46 0.35 -18.57
CA PHE A 407 -24.77 1.03 -17.48
C PHE A 407 -24.75 0.23 -16.18
N LYS A 408 -23.56 0.01 -15.62
CA LYS A 408 -23.36 -0.70 -14.35
C LYS A 408 -23.30 0.31 -13.18
N ASN A 409 -23.91 -0.06 -12.06
CA ASN A 409 -23.94 0.78 -10.86
C ASN A 409 -23.65 -0.02 -9.59
N GLU A 410 -23.80 0.61 -8.42
CA GLU A 410 -23.52 0.01 -7.12
C GLU A 410 -24.29 -1.29 -6.82
N SER A 411 -25.40 -1.57 -7.53
CA SER A 411 -26.13 -2.83 -7.35
C SER A 411 -25.36 -4.06 -7.81
N CYS A 412 -24.37 -3.86 -8.67
CA CYS A 412 -23.52 -4.92 -9.21
C CYS A 412 -22.42 -5.35 -8.22
N ILE A 413 -22.19 -4.64 -7.13
CA ILE A 413 -21.06 -4.89 -6.22
C ILE A 413 -21.37 -6.08 -5.32
N ARG A 414 -20.39 -6.99 -5.21
CA ARG A 414 -20.47 -8.14 -4.32
C ARG A 414 -20.35 -7.71 -2.86
N GLY A 415 -21.20 -8.26 -2.01
CA GLY A 415 -21.16 -8.08 -0.56
C GLY A 415 -22.09 -6.98 -0.07
N SER A 416 -21.84 -5.72 -0.34
CA SER A 416 -22.69 -4.65 0.21
C SER A 416 -22.59 -3.34 -0.55
N ARG A 417 -23.75 -2.71 -0.78
CA ARG A 417 -23.82 -1.30 -1.19
C ARG A 417 -23.14 -0.36 -0.18
N ALA A 418 -23.08 -0.77 1.09
CA ALA A 418 -22.50 0.03 2.16
C ALA A 418 -20.99 0.30 1.98
N ILE A 419 -20.26 -0.59 1.25
CA ILE A 419 -18.85 -0.36 0.89
C ILE A 419 -18.71 0.93 0.06
N VAL A 420 -19.68 1.20 -0.80
CA VAL A 420 -19.68 2.35 -1.71
C VAL A 420 -19.96 3.66 -0.98
N ASP A 421 -20.72 3.63 0.13
CA ASP A 421 -21.29 4.84 0.74
C ASP A 421 -20.25 5.87 1.12
N LYS A 422 -19.05 5.44 1.52
CA LYS A 422 -17.97 6.33 1.95
C LYS A 422 -17.02 6.75 0.83
N ALA A 423 -17.02 6.05 -0.30
CA ALA A 423 -16.19 6.43 -1.43
C ALA A 423 -16.58 7.80 -2.02
N ASP A 424 -15.58 8.58 -2.42
CA ASP A 424 -15.79 9.85 -3.13
C ASP A 424 -16.04 9.63 -4.62
N MET A 425 -15.45 8.58 -5.18
CA MET A 425 -15.70 8.10 -6.53
C MET A 425 -15.93 6.60 -6.50
N GLY A 426 -16.88 6.13 -7.31
CA GLY A 426 -17.13 4.71 -7.53
C GLY A 426 -17.32 4.43 -9.02
N CYS A 427 -16.60 3.42 -9.53
CA CYS A 427 -16.74 2.96 -10.91
C CYS A 427 -16.75 1.44 -11.02
N ILE A 428 -17.30 0.95 -12.13
CA ILE A 428 -17.25 -0.46 -12.53
C ILE A 428 -16.54 -0.57 -13.85
N ILE A 429 -15.58 -1.49 -13.93
CA ILE A 429 -14.80 -1.77 -15.12
C ILE A 429 -15.29 -3.08 -15.72
N SER A 430 -15.69 -3.06 -16.99
CA SER A 430 -16.22 -4.20 -17.72
C SER A 430 -15.49 -4.38 -19.04
N ARG A 431 -15.40 -5.62 -19.53
CA ARG A 431 -15.02 -5.88 -20.92
C ARG A 431 -16.22 -5.58 -21.82
N VAL A 432 -15.95 -5.04 -22.99
CA VAL A 432 -16.96 -4.80 -24.02
C VAL A 432 -17.17 -6.05 -24.82
N ASP A 433 -18.38 -6.57 -24.84
CA ASP A 433 -18.79 -7.67 -25.74
C ASP A 433 -19.30 -7.15 -27.09
N ASP A 434 -19.55 -8.06 -28.02
CA ASP A 434 -19.96 -7.68 -29.37
C ASP A 434 -21.35 -7.00 -29.40
N LYS A 435 -22.28 -7.41 -28.54
CA LYS A 435 -23.62 -6.83 -28.45
C LYS A 435 -23.57 -5.40 -27.91
N GLU A 436 -22.78 -5.20 -26.87
CA GLU A 436 -22.60 -3.87 -26.28
C GLU A 436 -21.94 -2.92 -27.27
N TYR A 437 -20.96 -3.42 -28.06
CA TYR A 437 -20.34 -2.66 -29.13
C TYR A 437 -21.30 -2.34 -30.26
N GLU A 438 -22.14 -3.27 -30.71
CA GLU A 438 -23.15 -3.04 -31.74
C GLU A 438 -24.11 -1.90 -31.33
N SER A 439 -24.53 -1.87 -30.06
CA SER A 439 -25.40 -0.80 -29.51
C SER A 439 -24.72 0.57 -29.52
N LEU A 440 -23.41 0.61 -29.34
CA LEU A 440 -22.60 1.82 -29.32
C LEU A 440 -22.24 2.30 -30.74
N GLN A 441 -21.87 1.38 -31.65
CA GLN A 441 -21.31 1.69 -32.96
C GLN A 441 -22.21 2.60 -33.79
N GLY A 442 -23.52 2.32 -33.81
CA GLY A 442 -24.50 3.14 -34.53
C GLY A 442 -24.55 4.59 -34.03
N ARG A 443 -24.43 4.78 -32.70
CA ARG A 443 -24.42 6.11 -32.07
C ARG A 443 -23.13 6.86 -32.35
N LEU A 444 -21.98 6.19 -32.28
CA LEU A 444 -20.68 6.77 -32.63
C LEU A 444 -20.64 7.22 -34.08
N ALA A 445 -21.07 6.37 -35.00
CA ALA A 445 -21.12 6.71 -36.43
C ALA A 445 -22.03 7.92 -36.72
N ASN A 446 -23.15 8.04 -36.00
CA ASN A 446 -24.04 9.20 -36.12
C ASN A 446 -23.40 10.45 -35.51
N ALA A 447 -22.81 10.36 -34.33
CA ALA A 447 -22.14 11.46 -33.65
C ALA A 447 -20.95 12.01 -34.47
N ALA A 448 -20.13 11.13 -35.08
CA ALA A 448 -19.04 11.52 -35.96
C ALA A 448 -19.58 12.25 -37.21
N ARG A 449 -20.67 11.75 -37.80
CA ARG A 449 -21.30 12.38 -38.95
C ARG A 449 -21.88 13.77 -38.63
N MET A 450 -22.32 13.98 -37.40
CA MET A 450 -22.82 15.26 -36.89
C MET A 450 -21.71 16.19 -36.37
N GLY A 451 -20.45 15.75 -36.35
CA GLY A 451 -19.32 16.53 -35.83
C GLY A 451 -19.33 16.68 -34.30
N VAL A 452 -20.02 15.78 -33.60
CA VAL A 452 -20.02 15.74 -32.12
C VAL A 452 -18.72 15.15 -31.58
N ILE A 453 -18.16 14.16 -32.29
CA ILE A 453 -16.85 13.54 -32.04
C ILE A 453 -16.05 13.50 -33.36
N GLU A 454 -14.72 13.49 -33.27
CA GLU A 454 -13.86 13.47 -34.46
C GLU A 454 -13.94 12.14 -35.22
N ASP A 455 -13.79 11.03 -34.50
CA ASP A 455 -13.81 9.67 -35.07
C ASP A 455 -14.56 8.71 -34.13
N GLY A 456 -15.37 7.84 -34.72
CA GLY A 456 -16.14 6.82 -34.00
C GLY A 456 -15.77 5.39 -34.44
N SER A 457 -14.66 5.20 -35.15
CA SER A 457 -14.29 3.92 -35.78
C SER A 457 -13.53 2.96 -34.86
N GLU A 458 -12.83 3.43 -33.82
CA GLU A 458 -12.03 2.58 -32.94
C GLU A 458 -12.96 1.72 -32.03
N LYS A 459 -12.74 0.40 -32.05
CA LYS A 459 -13.46 -0.53 -31.18
C LYS A 459 -12.86 -0.52 -29.77
N PRO A 460 -13.62 -0.19 -28.72
CA PRO A 460 -13.17 -0.30 -27.33
C PRO A 460 -13.05 -1.77 -26.91
N THR A 461 -12.15 -2.05 -25.97
CA THR A 461 -12.02 -3.35 -25.31
C THR A 461 -12.69 -3.39 -23.95
N HIS A 462 -12.78 -2.22 -23.31
CA HIS A 462 -13.35 -2.06 -21.97
C HIS A 462 -14.23 -0.82 -21.90
N VAL A 463 -15.13 -0.83 -20.92
CA VAL A 463 -15.94 0.32 -20.53
C VAL A 463 -15.83 0.53 -19.02
N ILE A 464 -15.78 1.79 -18.60
CA ILE A 464 -15.73 2.19 -17.19
C ILE A 464 -16.97 3.02 -16.91
N ASP A 465 -17.87 2.48 -16.13
CA ASP A 465 -19.11 3.11 -15.70
C ASP A 465 -18.88 3.88 -14.39
N ILE A 466 -18.87 5.21 -14.41
CA ILE A 466 -18.75 6.05 -13.22
C ILE A 466 -20.14 6.27 -12.65
N TYR A 467 -20.53 5.47 -11.66
CA TYR A 467 -21.85 5.55 -11.02
C TYR A 467 -21.88 6.53 -9.82
N LYS A 468 -20.74 6.87 -9.26
CA LYS A 468 -20.61 7.77 -8.12
C LYS A 468 -19.46 8.75 -8.29
N MET A 469 -19.76 10.04 -8.10
CA MET A 469 -18.76 11.10 -8.07
C MET A 469 -19.23 12.20 -7.12
N ARG A 470 -18.55 12.34 -5.97
CA ARG A 470 -18.80 13.45 -5.04
C ARG A 470 -18.09 14.71 -5.52
N ARG A 471 -18.83 15.81 -5.60
CA ARG A 471 -18.32 17.12 -6.06
C ARG A 471 -17.72 17.06 -7.47
N GLY A 472 -18.20 16.16 -8.32
CA GLY A 472 -17.77 16.01 -9.70
C GLY A 472 -18.89 16.31 -10.68
N GLN A 473 -18.51 16.84 -11.84
CA GLN A 473 -19.43 17.14 -12.94
C GLN A 473 -19.88 15.86 -13.66
N TYR A 474 -18.97 14.86 -13.74
CA TYR A 474 -19.18 13.65 -14.54
C TYR A 474 -19.58 12.47 -13.66
N LYS A 475 -20.86 12.43 -13.30
CA LYS A 475 -21.52 11.29 -12.67
C LYS A 475 -22.46 10.63 -13.68
N ASN A 476 -22.61 9.31 -13.61
CA ASN A 476 -23.43 8.52 -14.52
C ASN A 476 -22.99 8.65 -15.99
N VAL A 477 -21.68 8.54 -16.19
CA VAL A 477 -21.05 8.54 -17.50
C VAL A 477 -20.32 7.23 -17.74
N ARG A 478 -20.15 6.89 -19.01
CA ARG A 478 -19.42 5.71 -19.49
C ARG A 478 -18.19 6.16 -20.24
N ILE A 479 -17.04 5.60 -19.88
CA ILE A 479 -15.77 5.85 -20.56
C ILE A 479 -15.37 4.59 -21.30
N TRP A 480 -15.39 4.67 -22.62
CA TRP A 480 -15.02 3.58 -23.51
C TRP A 480 -13.53 3.67 -23.82
N CYS A 481 -12.80 2.61 -23.55
CA CYS A 481 -11.35 2.62 -23.65
C CYS A 481 -10.79 1.35 -24.31
N LYS A 482 -9.61 1.50 -24.87
CA LYS A 482 -8.79 0.40 -25.34
C LYS A 482 -7.70 0.14 -24.30
N ILE A 483 -7.67 -1.06 -23.75
CA ILE A 483 -6.73 -1.45 -22.72
C ILE A 483 -5.95 -2.67 -23.20
N ASP A 484 -4.63 -2.59 -23.12
CA ASP A 484 -3.73 -3.72 -23.21
C ASP A 484 -3.14 -4.00 -21.82
N LEU A 485 -3.62 -5.07 -21.20
CA LEU A 485 -3.20 -5.45 -19.85
C LEU A 485 -1.78 -6.03 -19.81
N GLY A 486 -1.29 -6.56 -20.93
CA GLY A 486 0.03 -7.15 -21.02
C GLY A 486 1.15 -6.10 -21.08
N MET A 487 0.90 -4.99 -21.78
CA MET A 487 1.87 -3.90 -21.96
C MET A 487 1.60 -2.68 -21.06
N GLY A 488 0.52 -2.71 -20.25
CA GLY A 488 0.17 -1.58 -19.42
C GLY A 488 -0.38 -0.36 -20.17
N ALA A 489 -0.82 -0.52 -21.40
CA ALA A 489 -1.31 0.58 -22.22
C ALA A 489 -2.82 0.78 -22.05
N ARG A 490 -3.23 2.03 -21.88
CA ARG A 490 -4.64 2.43 -21.85
C ARG A 490 -4.85 3.72 -22.65
N LYS A 491 -5.84 3.70 -23.54
CA LYS A 491 -6.31 4.86 -24.30
C LYS A 491 -7.82 4.99 -24.09
N ASP A 492 -8.28 6.11 -23.56
CA ASP A 492 -9.71 6.45 -23.52
C ASP A 492 -10.12 6.93 -24.92
N LEU A 493 -11.19 6.35 -25.46
CA LEU A 493 -11.64 6.63 -26.84
C LEU A 493 -12.84 7.58 -26.84
N TYR A 494 -13.88 7.24 -26.05
CA TYR A 494 -15.14 7.96 -26.04
C TYR A 494 -15.64 8.14 -24.63
N MET A 495 -16.32 9.25 -24.39
CA MET A 495 -17.11 9.47 -23.18
C MET A 495 -18.58 9.62 -23.59
N THR A 496 -19.44 8.82 -22.96
CA THR A 496 -20.89 8.81 -23.25
C THR A 496 -21.71 8.99 -21.98
N ARG A 497 -22.96 9.37 -22.13
CA ARG A 497 -23.95 9.26 -21.07
C ARG A 497 -24.35 7.80 -20.83
N MET A 498 -25.18 7.54 -19.81
CA MET A 498 -25.63 6.18 -19.44
C MET A 498 -26.31 5.42 -20.57
N ASP A 499 -26.97 6.14 -21.47
CA ASP A 499 -27.70 5.63 -22.63
C ASP A 499 -26.83 5.48 -23.88
N ASN A 500 -25.51 5.55 -23.74
CA ASN A 500 -24.50 5.49 -24.80
C ASN A 500 -24.53 6.68 -25.79
N GLU A 501 -25.20 7.78 -25.46
CA GLU A 501 -25.09 9.01 -26.28
C GLU A 501 -23.71 9.64 -26.07
N PRO A 502 -22.90 9.81 -27.13
CA PRO A 502 -21.59 10.44 -27.07
C PRO A 502 -21.67 11.90 -26.59
N MET A 503 -20.72 12.27 -25.76
CA MET A 503 -20.54 13.64 -25.31
C MET A 503 -19.58 14.35 -26.28
N SER A 504 -19.90 15.59 -26.62
CA SER A 504 -19.04 16.42 -27.45
C SER A 504 -17.82 16.92 -26.66
N GLU A 505 -16.76 17.27 -27.37
CA GLU A 505 -15.57 17.89 -26.76
C GLU A 505 -15.90 19.17 -25.99
N ASN A 506 -16.88 19.94 -26.45
CA ASN A 506 -17.34 21.14 -25.75
C ASN A 506 -18.05 20.85 -24.42
N GLU A 507 -18.62 19.65 -24.25
CA GLU A 507 -19.24 19.21 -22.98
C GLU A 507 -18.20 18.63 -22.02
N ILE A 508 -17.04 18.24 -22.53
CA ILE A 508 -15.95 17.66 -21.73
C ILE A 508 -14.95 18.78 -21.45
N ILE A 509 -14.99 19.33 -20.23
CA ILE A 509 -13.95 20.26 -19.76
C ILE A 509 -12.71 19.43 -19.44
N ASP A 510 -11.85 19.28 -20.44
CA ASP A 510 -10.66 18.45 -20.30
C ASP A 510 -9.63 19.11 -19.38
N LEU A 511 -9.33 18.41 -18.28
CA LEU A 511 -8.36 18.85 -17.28
C LEU A 511 -6.95 18.28 -17.51
N PHE A 512 -6.86 17.23 -18.31
CA PHE A 512 -5.63 16.47 -18.57
C PHE A 512 -5.45 16.28 -20.08
N TYR A 513 -5.78 17.32 -20.82
CA TYR A 513 -5.46 17.37 -22.24
C TYR A 513 -3.98 17.09 -22.37
N ASP A 514 -3.68 15.93 -22.92
CA ASP A 514 -2.31 15.54 -23.15
C ASP A 514 -1.87 16.25 -24.42
N SER A 515 -1.31 17.45 -24.25
CA SER A 515 -0.68 18.18 -25.36
C SER A 515 0.41 17.35 -26.04
N THR A 516 0.82 16.23 -25.44
CA THR A 516 1.71 15.26 -26.09
C THR A 516 1.06 14.59 -27.29
N GLU A 517 -0.27 14.46 -27.39
CA GLU A 517 -0.89 13.99 -28.61
C GLU A 517 -0.84 15.02 -29.75
N GLU A 518 -0.92 16.33 -29.47
CA GLU A 518 -0.70 17.40 -30.45
C GLU A 518 0.77 17.83 -30.56
N MET A 519 1.57 17.73 -29.51
CA MET A 519 3.01 18.05 -29.52
C MET A 519 3.85 17.09 -30.37
N PHE A 520 3.27 16.09 -31.01
CA PHE A 520 3.98 15.26 -32.01
C PHE A 520 4.45 16.01 -33.24
N ASN A 521 4.08 17.28 -33.41
CA ASN A 521 4.66 18.15 -34.41
C ASN A 521 5.97 18.86 -33.96
N TRP A 522 6.39 18.67 -32.69
CA TRP A 522 7.60 19.24 -32.09
C TRP A 522 8.67 18.15 -31.88
N LEU A 523 9.01 17.44 -32.94
CA LEU A 523 9.97 16.33 -32.97
C LEU A 523 11.44 16.74 -32.79
N ASP A 524 11.76 17.96 -32.41
CA ASP A 524 13.15 18.46 -32.42
C ASP A 524 13.90 18.36 -31.07
N GLU A 525 13.27 17.87 -29.99
CA GLU A 525 14.00 17.59 -28.75
C GLU A 525 14.07 16.09 -28.45
N TYR A 526 14.77 15.34 -29.26
CA TYR A 526 15.21 13.99 -28.95
C TYR A 526 16.29 14.05 -27.88
N VAL A 527 15.89 13.82 -26.60
CA VAL A 527 16.86 13.51 -25.56
C VAL A 527 17.07 12.00 -25.54
N LYS A 528 18.26 11.56 -25.95
CA LYS A 528 18.61 10.14 -25.82
C LYS A 528 18.48 9.74 -24.34
N PRO A 529 18.03 8.51 -24.03
CA PRO A 529 17.93 8.02 -22.66
C PRO A 529 19.19 8.26 -21.81
N GLU A 530 20.36 8.09 -22.41
CA GLU A 530 21.67 8.34 -21.79
C GLU A 530 21.93 9.81 -21.46
N GLU A 531 21.30 10.75 -22.17
CA GLU A 531 21.43 12.19 -21.91
C GLU A 531 20.48 12.68 -20.83
N LEU A 532 19.32 12.05 -20.64
CA LEU A 532 18.40 12.30 -19.52
C LEU A 532 19.07 11.94 -18.19
N ILE A 533 19.79 10.84 -18.15
CA ILE A 533 20.54 10.40 -16.96
C ILE A 533 21.77 11.31 -16.70
N ARG A 534 22.43 11.84 -17.74
CA ARG A 534 23.64 12.69 -17.61
C ARG A 534 23.34 14.17 -17.30
N LYS A 535 22.21 14.72 -17.78
CA LYS A 535 21.88 16.15 -17.56
C LYS A 535 21.52 16.49 -16.12
N GLU A 536 21.21 15.51 -15.26
CA GLU A 536 20.85 15.74 -13.85
C GLU A 536 22.00 15.57 -12.86
N ASN A 537 23.28 15.62 -13.30
CA ASN A 537 24.47 15.57 -12.42
C ASN A 537 24.46 14.48 -11.33
N TYR A 538 23.98 13.29 -11.64
CA TYR A 538 24.16 12.14 -10.76
C TYR A 538 25.27 11.25 -11.32
N GLU A 539 26.48 11.40 -10.76
CA GLU A 539 27.49 10.36 -10.83
C GLU A 539 26.97 9.13 -10.07
N PHE A 540 26.94 8.00 -10.77
CA PHE A 540 26.68 6.69 -10.17
C PHE A 540 27.93 6.20 -9.43
#